data_2b6d377002fc902d9bda1820e1c2005e
#
_entry.id   2b6d377002fc902d9bda1820e1c2005e
#
_cell.length_a   1.000
_cell.length_b   1.000
_cell.length_c   1.000
_cell.angle_alpha   90.00
_cell.angle_beta   90.00
_cell.angle_gamma   90.00
#
_symmetry.space_group_name_H-M   'P 1'
#
loop_
_entity.id
_entity.type
_entity.pdbx_description
1 polymer ?
#
loop_
_entity_poly.entity_id
_entity_poly.type
_entity_poly.pdbx_seq_one_letter_code
_entity_poly.pdbx_strand_id
1 'polypeptide(L)'
;RVSLDLTGLPPSVAEVDAFLRDERPDAYERAVDRLLASPHYGERWARPWLDVARYADSNGYSIDAPRQIWKYRDWVIDALNRDMPFDQFVVEQLAGDLLPEPTMAQRIATGFNRNTQLNEEGGIDPEQFRIEAVFDRVNTFGTAFLGLTVSCAQCHDHKFDQLTHKEYYQLFAFFNNTVAEHEGVLRIPEEVTKAEATPADLEAARAELARYLEPRGAEVEAWAATLTPEAREKLRPTTRRALELPWAQQSLAQRRATYGAFNQTDEIFRGLHDHLSDVERKQPRPVTTLVMEELPQPRDTVVFIGGDFTRPSTPVKPGTPAALPPLKAENPNRLDLARWVVDPAHPLTARVMVNRIWQ
;
A
#
# COMPACT_ATOMS: atom_id res chain seq x y z
N ARG A 1 20.32 3.04 -29.93
CA ARG A 1 19.99 4.01 -28.89
C ARG A 1 18.48 4.03 -28.60
N VAL A 2 17.61 4.24 -29.61
CA VAL A 2 16.16 4.36 -29.43
C VAL A 2 15.54 3.15 -28.69
N SER A 3 16.03 1.93 -28.92
CA SER A 3 15.59 0.73 -28.20
C SER A 3 15.89 0.85 -26.68
N LEU A 4 17.10 1.25 -26.31
CA LEU A 4 17.47 1.48 -24.91
C LEU A 4 16.68 2.63 -24.28
N ASP A 5 16.42 3.70 -25.02
CA ASP A 5 15.65 4.84 -24.52
C ASP A 5 14.17 4.47 -24.27
N LEU A 6 13.54 3.72 -25.20
CA LEU A 6 12.12 3.39 -25.12
C LEU A 6 11.80 2.15 -24.29
N THR A 7 12.64 1.10 -24.35
CA THR A 7 12.36 -0.17 -23.68
C THR A 7 13.36 -0.56 -22.60
N GLY A 8 14.49 0.18 -22.48
CA GLY A 8 15.58 -0.17 -21.56
C GLY A 8 16.40 -1.40 -21.99
N LEU A 9 16.10 -1.98 -23.16
CA LEU A 9 16.73 -3.21 -23.66
C LEU A 9 17.51 -2.95 -24.95
N PRO A 10 18.66 -3.62 -25.19
CA PRO A 10 19.32 -3.56 -26.46
C PRO A 10 18.49 -4.28 -27.54
N PRO A 11 18.55 -3.84 -28.80
CA PRO A 11 17.89 -4.57 -29.88
C PRO A 11 18.56 -5.94 -30.08
N SER A 12 17.78 -6.95 -30.45
CA SER A 12 18.31 -8.23 -30.90
C SER A 12 19.01 -8.09 -32.27
N VAL A 13 19.89 -9.05 -32.60
CA VAL A 13 20.57 -9.07 -33.91
C VAL A 13 19.55 -9.11 -35.03
N ALA A 14 18.47 -9.90 -34.88
CA ALA A 14 17.41 -10.00 -35.89
C ALA A 14 16.70 -8.65 -36.12
N GLU A 15 16.47 -7.86 -35.07
CA GLU A 15 15.86 -6.54 -35.18
C GLU A 15 16.77 -5.52 -35.87
N VAL A 16 18.08 -5.57 -35.58
CA VAL A 16 19.07 -4.75 -36.28
C VAL A 16 19.10 -5.12 -37.77
N ASP A 17 19.19 -6.40 -38.10
CA ASP A 17 19.19 -6.86 -39.48
C ASP A 17 17.89 -6.50 -40.22
N ALA A 18 16.74 -6.60 -39.57
CA ALA A 18 15.47 -6.22 -40.15
C ALA A 18 15.42 -4.72 -40.45
N PHE A 19 15.92 -3.87 -39.55
CA PHE A 19 15.99 -2.42 -39.75
C PHE A 19 16.95 -2.04 -40.88
N LEU A 20 18.13 -2.68 -40.96
CA LEU A 20 19.12 -2.42 -42.02
C LEU A 20 18.64 -2.83 -43.42
N ARG A 21 17.71 -3.80 -43.51
CA ARG A 21 17.10 -4.24 -44.80
C ARG A 21 15.86 -3.44 -45.17
N ASP A 22 15.34 -2.62 -44.28
CA ASP A 22 14.12 -1.86 -44.55
C ASP A 22 14.47 -0.54 -45.28
N GLU A 23 14.31 -0.56 -46.62
CA GLU A 23 14.62 0.55 -47.50
C GLU A 23 13.49 1.59 -47.59
N ARG A 24 12.39 1.40 -46.85
CA ARG A 24 11.26 2.32 -46.82
C ARG A 24 11.61 3.66 -46.20
N PRO A 25 11.08 4.78 -46.67
CA PRO A 25 11.40 6.11 -46.14
C PRO A 25 10.96 6.30 -44.69
N ASP A 26 9.97 5.51 -44.22
CA ASP A 26 9.42 5.50 -42.85
C ASP A 26 10.00 4.38 -41.97
N ALA A 27 11.14 3.77 -42.36
CA ALA A 27 11.73 2.63 -41.64
C ALA A 27 12.03 2.97 -40.17
N TYR A 28 12.51 4.18 -39.89
CA TYR A 28 12.83 4.62 -38.53
C TYR A 28 11.55 4.81 -37.70
N GLU A 29 10.56 5.49 -38.22
CA GLU A 29 9.25 5.71 -37.56
C GLU A 29 8.60 4.37 -37.19
N ARG A 30 8.63 3.41 -38.13
CA ARG A 30 8.11 2.05 -37.89
C ARG A 30 8.88 1.30 -36.79
N ALA A 31 10.17 1.50 -36.71
CA ALA A 31 10.97 0.95 -35.63
C ALA A 31 10.60 1.57 -34.27
N VAL A 32 10.36 2.89 -34.24
CA VAL A 32 9.88 3.61 -33.05
C VAL A 32 8.49 3.12 -32.64
N ASP A 33 7.53 3.06 -33.59
CA ASP A 33 6.17 2.61 -33.32
C ASP A 33 6.13 1.19 -32.74
N ARG A 34 6.98 0.28 -33.27
CA ARG A 34 7.12 -1.07 -32.75
C ARG A 34 7.64 -1.08 -31.32
N LEU A 35 8.59 -0.22 -30.98
CA LEU A 35 9.14 -0.13 -29.61
C LEU A 35 8.13 0.50 -28.64
N LEU A 36 7.36 1.50 -29.09
CA LEU A 36 6.30 2.11 -28.30
C LEU A 36 5.16 1.11 -28.02
N ALA A 37 4.88 0.19 -28.95
CA ALA A 37 3.90 -0.88 -28.77
C ALA A 37 4.41 -2.06 -27.92
N SER A 38 5.66 -2.05 -27.53
CA SER A 38 6.26 -3.11 -26.69
C SER A 38 5.80 -2.98 -25.24
N PRO A 39 5.47 -4.10 -24.54
CA PRO A 39 5.15 -4.06 -23.11
C PRO A 39 6.32 -3.54 -22.26
N HIS A 40 7.55 -3.66 -22.74
CA HIS A 40 8.75 -3.14 -22.07
C HIS A 40 8.83 -1.61 -22.07
N TYR A 41 8.02 -0.91 -22.89
CA TYR A 41 7.90 0.55 -22.82
C TYR A 41 7.37 0.99 -21.45
N GLY A 42 6.26 0.43 -21.01
CA GLY A 42 5.70 0.71 -19.69
C GLY A 42 6.62 0.30 -18.55
N GLU A 43 7.30 -0.86 -18.64
CA GLU A 43 8.29 -1.29 -17.64
C GLU A 43 9.44 -0.28 -17.50
N ARG A 44 9.96 0.22 -18.62
CA ARG A 44 11.06 1.21 -18.65
C ARG A 44 10.62 2.54 -18.06
N TRP A 45 9.45 3.05 -18.46
CA TRP A 45 9.00 4.40 -18.09
C TRP A 45 8.22 4.44 -16.77
N ALA A 46 7.73 3.30 -16.27
CA ALA A 46 7.20 3.20 -14.92
C ALA A 46 8.26 3.42 -13.86
N ARG A 47 9.52 3.02 -14.10
CA ARG A 47 10.60 3.11 -13.12
C ARG A 47 10.82 4.52 -12.57
N PRO A 48 11.04 5.57 -13.40
CA PRO A 48 11.17 6.93 -12.88
C PRO A 48 9.94 7.41 -12.11
N TRP A 49 8.74 6.99 -12.52
CA TRP A 49 7.52 7.33 -11.79
C TRP A 49 7.43 6.61 -10.44
N LEU A 50 7.78 5.34 -10.39
CA LEU A 50 7.77 4.54 -9.16
C LEU A 50 8.80 5.07 -8.14
N ASP A 51 9.94 5.60 -8.59
CA ASP A 51 10.91 6.30 -7.73
C ASP A 51 10.28 7.56 -7.11
N VAL A 52 9.55 8.36 -7.89
CA VAL A 52 8.80 9.52 -7.39
C VAL A 52 7.69 9.11 -6.43
N ALA A 53 7.00 8.00 -6.72
CA ALA A 53 5.95 7.42 -5.89
C ALA A 53 6.50 6.72 -4.63
N ARG A 54 7.83 6.61 -4.46
CA ARG A 54 8.52 5.94 -3.34
C ARG A 54 8.16 4.45 -3.24
N TYR A 55 7.90 3.80 -4.38
CA TYR A 55 7.51 2.40 -4.42
C TYR A 55 8.55 1.51 -3.74
N ALA A 56 8.10 0.63 -2.86
CA ALA A 56 8.88 -0.44 -2.28
C ALA A 56 7.99 -1.64 -1.94
N ASP A 57 8.55 -2.86 -2.06
CA ASP A 57 7.86 -4.12 -1.72
C ASP A 57 8.06 -4.50 -0.23
N SER A 58 8.53 -3.56 0.60
CA SER A 58 8.75 -3.74 2.03
C SER A 58 8.31 -2.51 2.84
N ASN A 59 8.21 -2.67 4.16
CA ASN A 59 7.62 -1.66 5.05
C ASN A 59 8.54 -0.49 5.40
N GLY A 60 9.88 -0.68 5.42
CA GLY A 60 10.87 0.38 5.47
C GLY A 60 11.29 0.88 6.86
N TYR A 61 10.85 0.31 7.96
CA TYR A 61 11.35 0.56 9.31
C TYR A 61 12.27 -0.57 9.79
N SER A 62 12.62 -0.64 11.08
CA SER A 62 13.49 -1.68 11.63
C SER A 62 12.95 -3.10 11.40
N ILE A 63 11.63 -3.26 11.44
CA ILE A 63 10.93 -4.45 10.95
C ILE A 63 10.51 -4.18 9.51
N ASP A 64 11.41 -4.48 8.59
CA ASP A 64 11.18 -4.27 7.15
C ASP A 64 10.55 -5.50 6.50
N ALA A 65 9.37 -5.86 6.96
CA ALA A 65 8.62 -7.01 6.43
C ALA A 65 8.15 -6.76 4.98
N PRO A 66 8.10 -7.81 4.14
CA PRO A 66 7.54 -7.72 2.80
C PRO A 66 6.06 -7.31 2.83
N ARG A 67 5.65 -6.44 1.91
CA ARG A 67 4.25 -6.03 1.73
C ARG A 67 3.74 -6.26 0.31
N GLN A 68 2.45 -6.48 0.18
CA GLN A 68 1.81 -6.70 -1.12
C GLN A 68 1.28 -5.37 -1.67
N ILE A 69 2.10 -4.68 -2.46
CA ILE A 69 1.73 -3.44 -3.16
C ILE A 69 2.07 -3.48 -4.66
N TRP A 70 2.60 -4.61 -5.14
CA TRP A 70 3.04 -4.79 -6.51
C TRP A 70 1.95 -4.58 -7.55
N LYS A 71 0.68 -4.71 -7.21
CA LYS A 71 -0.44 -4.37 -8.08
C LYS A 71 -0.46 -2.91 -8.51
N TYR A 72 -0.05 -1.99 -7.61
CA TYR A 72 0.12 -0.59 -7.98
C TYR A 72 1.24 -0.41 -9.02
N ARG A 73 2.37 -1.08 -8.86
CA ARG A 73 3.44 -1.08 -9.88
C ARG A 73 2.93 -1.55 -11.23
N ASP A 74 2.23 -2.68 -11.26
CA ASP A 74 1.68 -3.25 -12.48
C ASP A 74 0.64 -2.32 -13.11
N TRP A 75 -0.18 -1.65 -12.30
CA TRP A 75 -1.10 -0.62 -12.77
C TRP A 75 -0.38 0.55 -13.46
N VAL A 76 0.74 1.03 -12.89
CA VAL A 76 1.55 2.11 -13.50
C VAL A 76 2.11 1.67 -14.85
N ILE A 77 2.67 0.45 -14.92
CA ILE A 77 3.21 -0.13 -16.17
C ILE A 77 2.10 -0.19 -17.24
N ASP A 78 0.96 -0.69 -16.86
CA ASP A 78 -0.19 -0.88 -17.74
C ASP A 78 -0.79 0.45 -18.21
N ALA A 79 -0.87 1.44 -17.31
CA ALA A 79 -1.32 2.80 -17.65
C ALA A 79 -0.42 3.45 -18.72
N LEU A 80 0.89 3.30 -18.61
CA LEU A 80 1.86 3.81 -19.58
C LEU A 80 1.80 3.04 -20.90
N ASN A 81 1.65 1.72 -20.88
CA ASN A 81 1.50 0.90 -22.09
C ASN A 81 0.21 1.19 -22.84
N ARG A 82 -0.84 1.66 -22.15
CA ARG A 82 -2.12 2.07 -22.76
C ARG A 82 -2.15 3.52 -23.19
N ASP A 83 -1.03 4.24 -23.04
CA ASP A 83 -0.94 5.69 -23.29
C ASP A 83 -2.06 6.47 -22.56
N MET A 84 -2.25 6.15 -21.27
CA MET A 84 -3.29 6.78 -20.44
C MET A 84 -3.07 8.30 -20.38
N PRO A 85 -4.10 9.13 -20.64
CA PRO A 85 -3.98 10.57 -20.48
C PRO A 85 -3.43 10.95 -19.10
N PHE A 86 -2.51 11.90 -19.06
CA PHE A 86 -1.77 12.22 -17.83
C PHE A 86 -2.68 12.76 -16.72
N ASP A 87 -3.70 13.51 -17.06
CA ASP A 87 -4.72 13.99 -16.12
C ASP A 87 -5.48 12.83 -15.48
N GLN A 88 -5.91 11.83 -16.27
CA GLN A 88 -6.53 10.62 -15.76
C GLN A 88 -5.55 9.83 -14.87
N PHE A 89 -4.30 9.66 -15.31
CA PHE A 89 -3.25 8.99 -14.56
C PHE A 89 -3.03 9.60 -13.17
N VAL A 90 -3.07 10.93 -13.06
CA VAL A 90 -2.93 11.64 -11.79
C VAL A 90 -4.19 11.50 -10.93
N VAL A 91 -5.38 11.71 -11.52
CA VAL A 91 -6.65 11.65 -10.78
C VAL A 91 -6.88 10.26 -10.18
N GLU A 92 -6.62 9.20 -10.93
CA GLU A 92 -6.81 7.82 -10.45
C GLU A 92 -5.84 7.48 -9.30
N GLN A 93 -4.60 7.96 -9.34
CA GLN A 93 -3.63 7.73 -8.27
C GLN A 93 -3.94 8.51 -7.00
N LEU A 94 -4.41 9.74 -7.10
CA LEU A 94 -4.74 10.56 -5.94
C LEU A 94 -6.09 10.19 -5.32
N ALA A 95 -7.08 9.84 -6.13
CA ALA A 95 -8.47 9.74 -5.69
C ALA A 95 -9.31 8.74 -6.50
N GLY A 96 -8.71 7.68 -7.04
CA GLY A 96 -9.41 6.68 -7.83
C GLY A 96 -10.54 5.98 -7.07
N ASP A 97 -10.41 5.83 -5.75
CA ASP A 97 -11.42 5.29 -4.83
C ASP A 97 -12.63 6.22 -4.64
N LEU A 98 -12.51 7.52 -4.94
CA LEU A 98 -13.56 8.53 -4.82
C LEU A 98 -14.26 8.83 -6.14
N LEU A 99 -13.89 8.17 -7.23
CA LEU A 99 -14.60 8.29 -8.50
C LEU A 99 -16.00 7.64 -8.40
N PRO A 100 -16.98 8.09 -9.21
CA PRO A 100 -18.28 7.44 -9.27
C PRO A 100 -18.11 5.96 -9.69
N GLU A 101 -18.67 5.02 -8.90
CA GLU A 101 -18.58 3.58 -9.15
C GLU A 101 -17.14 3.10 -9.46
N PRO A 102 -16.19 3.30 -8.54
CA PRO A 102 -14.78 3.09 -8.84
C PRO A 102 -14.48 1.64 -9.19
N THR A 103 -13.81 1.43 -10.31
CA THR A 103 -13.35 0.11 -10.76
C THR A 103 -12.23 -0.42 -9.86
N MET A 104 -11.95 -1.73 -9.95
CA MET A 104 -10.83 -2.36 -9.28
C MET A 104 -9.50 -1.66 -9.62
N ALA A 105 -9.26 -1.37 -10.91
CA ALA A 105 -8.06 -0.70 -11.39
C ALA A 105 -7.90 0.70 -10.79
N GLN A 106 -8.97 1.48 -10.70
CA GLN A 106 -8.97 2.81 -10.10
C GLN A 106 -8.68 2.78 -8.60
N ARG A 107 -9.18 1.77 -7.89
CA ARG A 107 -8.81 1.56 -6.48
C ARG A 107 -7.34 1.18 -6.34
N ILE A 108 -6.82 0.28 -7.18
CA ILE A 108 -5.40 -0.13 -7.18
C ILE A 108 -4.48 1.07 -7.45
N ALA A 109 -4.88 2.00 -8.34
CA ALA A 109 -4.12 3.22 -8.63
C ALA A 109 -3.80 4.03 -7.36
N THR A 110 -4.71 4.05 -6.38
CA THR A 110 -4.53 4.78 -5.12
C THR A 110 -3.40 4.23 -4.25
N GLY A 111 -2.80 3.10 -4.62
CA GLY A 111 -1.57 2.58 -4.05
C GLY A 111 -0.42 3.60 -4.05
N PHE A 112 -0.47 4.62 -4.93
CA PHE A 112 0.42 5.78 -4.87
C PHE A 112 0.52 6.39 -3.47
N ASN A 113 -0.62 6.55 -2.80
CA ASN A 113 -0.70 7.11 -1.45
C ASN A 113 -0.35 6.08 -0.35
N ARG A 114 -0.17 4.80 -0.71
CA ARG A 114 0.12 3.71 0.24
C ARG A 114 1.57 3.24 0.20
N ASN A 115 2.43 3.91 -0.56
CA ASN A 115 3.87 3.69 -0.56
C ASN A 115 4.57 4.31 0.67
N THR A 116 3.82 4.89 1.60
CA THR A 116 4.35 5.35 2.90
C THR A 116 4.98 4.19 3.67
N GLN A 117 5.97 4.47 4.49
CA GLN A 117 6.54 3.49 5.40
C GLN A 117 5.50 3.04 6.44
N LEU A 118 5.57 1.77 6.85
CA LEU A 118 4.69 1.16 7.85
C LEU A 118 5.53 0.61 9.01
N ASN A 119 5.31 1.12 10.23
CA ASN A 119 6.00 0.63 11.40
C ASN A 119 5.21 -0.50 12.07
N GLU A 120 5.87 -1.67 12.25
CA GLU A 120 5.31 -2.87 12.90
C GLU A 120 6.01 -3.17 14.23
N GLU A 121 6.82 -2.26 14.76
CA GLU A 121 7.52 -2.45 16.03
C GLU A 121 6.54 -2.45 17.21
N GLY A 122 6.84 -3.27 18.22
CA GLY A 122 6.07 -3.28 19.46
C GLY A 122 6.35 -2.02 20.31
N GLY A 123 5.27 -1.44 20.88
CA GLY A 123 5.39 -0.28 21.78
C GLY A 123 5.48 1.09 21.12
N ILE A 124 5.21 1.17 19.81
CA ILE A 124 5.08 2.45 19.10
C ILE A 124 3.83 3.21 19.52
N ASP A 125 3.84 4.53 19.34
CA ASP A 125 2.61 5.32 19.33
C ASP A 125 1.94 5.26 17.96
N PRO A 126 0.79 4.57 17.81
CA PRO A 126 0.12 4.43 16.51
C PRO A 126 -0.30 5.77 15.88
N GLU A 127 -0.63 6.77 16.70
CA GLU A 127 -1.02 8.09 16.20
C GLU A 127 0.17 8.85 15.62
N GLN A 128 1.35 8.75 16.25
CA GLN A 128 2.57 9.31 15.70
C GLN A 128 2.83 8.80 14.28
N PHE A 129 2.85 7.48 14.10
CA PHE A 129 3.16 6.90 12.78
C PHE A 129 2.06 7.11 11.75
N ARG A 130 0.80 7.21 12.18
CA ARG A 130 -0.28 7.64 11.29
C ARG A 130 -0.06 9.06 10.77
N ILE A 131 0.34 10.00 11.62
CA ILE A 131 0.62 11.38 11.24
C ILE A 131 1.85 11.48 10.36
N GLU A 132 2.92 10.73 10.66
CA GLU A 132 4.11 10.65 9.81
C GLU A 132 3.76 10.15 8.39
N ALA A 133 2.87 9.16 8.27
CA ALA A 133 2.39 8.70 6.98
C ALA A 133 1.61 9.78 6.21
N VAL A 134 0.83 10.61 6.90
CA VAL A 134 0.14 11.75 6.27
C VAL A 134 1.13 12.83 5.85
N PHE A 135 2.13 13.15 6.66
CA PHE A 135 3.22 14.06 6.27
C PHE A 135 3.94 13.58 5.02
N ASP A 136 4.28 12.30 4.95
CA ASP A 136 4.91 11.71 3.79
C ASP A 136 4.04 11.83 2.52
N ARG A 137 2.72 11.65 2.62
CA ARG A 137 1.78 11.83 1.50
C ARG A 137 1.75 13.28 1.00
N VAL A 138 1.69 14.26 1.92
CA VAL A 138 1.72 15.68 1.57
C VAL A 138 3.04 16.05 0.89
N ASN A 139 4.16 15.60 1.45
CA ASN A 139 5.50 15.87 0.91
C ASN A 139 5.66 15.25 -0.48
N THR A 140 5.16 14.05 -0.67
CA THR A 140 5.16 13.39 -1.97
C THR A 140 4.24 14.07 -2.98
N PHE A 141 3.04 14.48 -2.58
CA PHE A 141 2.16 15.27 -3.43
C PHE A 141 2.85 16.55 -3.90
N GLY A 142 3.47 17.30 -2.99
CA GLY A 142 4.22 18.51 -3.31
C GLY A 142 5.36 18.25 -4.31
N THR A 143 6.16 17.23 -4.05
CA THR A 143 7.30 16.88 -4.90
C THR A 143 6.86 16.30 -6.25
N ALA A 144 5.89 15.38 -6.26
CA ALA A 144 5.48 14.66 -7.45
C ALA A 144 4.76 15.57 -8.46
N PHE A 145 3.84 16.39 -7.99
CA PHE A 145 2.91 17.13 -8.86
C PHE A 145 3.20 18.63 -8.92
N LEU A 146 3.66 19.24 -7.82
CA LEU A 146 3.95 20.67 -7.77
C LEU A 146 5.44 20.99 -8.02
N GLY A 147 6.32 19.99 -7.89
CA GLY A 147 7.78 20.21 -7.96
C GLY A 147 8.31 21.08 -6.82
N LEU A 148 7.59 21.12 -5.69
CA LEU A 148 7.93 21.92 -4.51
C LEU A 148 8.35 21.03 -3.34
N THR A 149 9.36 21.46 -2.60
CA THR A 149 9.77 20.83 -1.34
C THR A 149 8.92 21.40 -0.20
N VAL A 150 7.67 20.93 -0.07
CA VAL A 150 6.72 21.48 0.90
C VAL A 150 7.02 21.12 2.36
N SER A 151 7.90 20.14 2.61
CA SER A 151 8.21 19.60 3.94
C SER A 151 8.73 20.66 4.93
N CYS A 152 9.41 21.71 4.48
CA CYS A 152 9.84 22.81 5.35
C CYS A 152 8.66 23.47 6.04
N ALA A 153 7.51 23.55 5.36
CA ALA A 153 6.30 24.17 5.87
C ALA A 153 5.56 23.32 6.92
N GLN A 154 6.00 22.10 7.19
CA GLN A 154 5.51 21.28 8.29
C GLN A 154 5.76 21.93 9.67
N CYS A 155 6.87 22.66 9.83
CA CYS A 155 7.27 23.21 11.14
C CYS A 155 7.16 24.72 11.23
N HIS A 156 7.27 25.46 10.10
CA HIS A 156 7.24 26.93 10.02
C HIS A 156 6.90 27.36 8.59
N ASP A 157 6.61 28.63 8.35
CA ASP A 157 6.42 29.14 7.00
C ASP A 157 7.63 28.86 6.12
N HIS A 158 7.41 28.44 4.87
CA HIS A 158 8.51 28.11 3.96
C HIS A 158 9.40 29.32 3.74
N LYS A 159 10.74 29.10 3.80
CA LYS A 159 11.70 30.20 3.78
C LYS A 159 11.71 30.98 2.47
N PHE A 160 11.53 30.29 1.35
CA PHE A 160 11.69 30.86 0.00
C PHE A 160 10.41 30.84 -0.80
N ASP A 161 9.65 29.75 -0.74
CA ASP A 161 8.41 29.60 -1.48
C ASP A 161 7.23 30.24 -0.71
N GLN A 162 6.23 30.70 -1.45
CA GLN A 162 5.02 31.30 -0.89
C GLN A 162 4.07 30.22 -0.36
N LEU A 163 4.52 29.49 0.66
CA LEU A 163 3.78 28.43 1.34
C LEU A 163 3.88 28.64 2.85
N THR A 164 2.78 28.95 3.48
CA THR A 164 2.71 29.12 4.94
C THR A 164 2.59 27.78 5.65
N HIS A 165 2.98 27.74 6.93
CA HIS A 165 2.77 26.61 7.83
C HIS A 165 1.29 26.19 7.89
N LYS A 166 0.36 27.15 7.92
CA LYS A 166 -1.08 26.88 7.90
C LYS A 166 -1.50 26.18 6.59
N GLU A 167 -1.03 26.65 5.44
CA GLU A 167 -1.38 26.07 4.13
C GLU A 167 -0.84 24.65 3.97
N TYR A 168 0.30 24.33 4.58
CA TYR A 168 0.78 22.94 4.66
C TYR A 168 -0.25 22.03 5.33
N TYR A 169 -0.84 22.46 6.47
CA TYR A 169 -1.86 21.67 7.16
C TYR A 169 -3.24 21.71 6.46
N GLN A 170 -3.49 22.69 5.61
CA GLN A 170 -4.64 22.65 4.71
C GLN A 170 -4.46 21.56 3.62
N LEU A 171 -3.23 21.37 3.09
CA LEU A 171 -2.91 20.24 2.23
C LEU A 171 -2.95 18.89 2.99
N PHE A 172 -2.42 18.87 4.21
CA PHE A 172 -2.47 17.71 5.11
C PHE A 172 -3.92 17.22 5.33
N ALA A 173 -4.87 18.15 5.46
CA ALA A 173 -6.27 17.83 5.71
C ALA A 173 -6.91 16.95 4.62
N PHE A 174 -6.45 17.01 3.36
CA PHE A 174 -6.91 16.14 2.28
C PHE A 174 -6.53 14.67 2.51
N PHE A 175 -5.41 14.40 3.18
CA PHE A 175 -4.88 13.05 3.41
C PHE A 175 -5.12 12.54 4.83
N ASN A 176 -5.59 13.41 5.75
CA ASN A 176 -5.83 13.04 7.14
C ASN A 176 -7.09 12.18 7.34
N ASN A 177 -8.04 12.26 6.39
CA ASN A 177 -9.31 11.52 6.44
C ASN A 177 -9.20 10.11 5.85
N THR A 178 -8.19 9.35 6.23
CA THR A 178 -7.96 8.01 5.69
C THR A 178 -7.98 6.96 6.79
N VAL A 179 -8.29 5.72 6.42
CA VAL A 179 -8.18 4.56 7.30
C VAL A 179 -6.72 4.38 7.79
N ALA A 180 -6.54 3.61 8.85
CA ALA A 180 -5.22 3.34 9.40
C ALA A 180 -4.32 2.60 8.39
N GLU A 181 -2.99 2.69 8.58
CA GLU A 181 -2.00 2.20 7.60
C GLU A 181 -2.06 0.68 7.37
N HIS A 182 -2.52 -0.10 8.34
CA HIS A 182 -2.74 -1.55 8.23
C HIS A 182 -4.12 -1.94 7.68
N GLU A 183 -5.00 -0.96 7.42
CA GLU A 183 -6.32 -1.10 6.82
C GLU A 183 -6.28 -0.75 5.32
N GLY A 184 -7.43 -0.75 4.65
CA GLY A 184 -7.49 -0.46 3.21
C GLY A 184 -6.84 -1.56 2.37
N VAL A 185 -7.08 -2.82 2.73
CA VAL A 185 -6.58 -3.99 2.00
C VAL A 185 -7.63 -4.47 1.01
N LEU A 186 -7.37 -4.23 -0.27
CA LEU A 186 -8.21 -4.70 -1.36
C LEU A 186 -7.88 -6.14 -1.71
N ARG A 187 -8.88 -7.01 -1.75
CA ARG A 187 -8.76 -8.39 -2.25
C ARG A 187 -9.10 -8.42 -3.74
N ILE A 188 -8.33 -9.18 -4.50
CA ILE A 188 -8.53 -9.38 -5.94
C ILE A 188 -9.05 -10.81 -6.12
N PRO A 189 -10.37 -11.01 -6.26
CA PRO A 189 -11.00 -12.34 -6.21
C PRO A 189 -10.56 -13.27 -7.34
N GLU A 190 -10.25 -12.70 -8.51
CA GLU A 190 -9.88 -13.44 -9.71
C GLU A 190 -8.43 -13.91 -9.69
N GLU A 191 -7.63 -13.44 -8.73
CA GLU A 191 -6.22 -13.78 -8.64
C GLU A 191 -5.90 -14.46 -7.30
N VAL A 192 -5.20 -15.57 -7.40
CA VAL A 192 -4.68 -16.30 -6.25
C VAL A 192 -3.16 -16.44 -6.36
N THR A 193 -2.50 -16.44 -5.22
CA THR A 193 -1.06 -16.72 -5.16
C THR A 193 -0.80 -18.14 -5.68
N LYS A 194 0.39 -18.38 -6.24
CA LYS A 194 0.79 -19.73 -6.66
C LYS A 194 0.77 -20.66 -5.45
N ALA A 195 0.15 -21.82 -5.61
CA ALA A 195 0.20 -22.87 -4.61
C ALA A 195 1.62 -23.44 -4.53
N GLU A 196 2.20 -23.46 -3.33
CA GLU A 196 3.49 -24.12 -3.04
C GLU A 196 3.29 -25.42 -2.25
N ALA A 197 2.08 -25.64 -1.73
CA ALA A 197 1.69 -26.87 -1.08
C ALA A 197 0.34 -27.35 -1.64
N THR A 198 0.18 -28.68 -1.74
CA THR A 198 -1.05 -29.29 -2.23
C THR A 198 -2.12 -29.37 -1.14
N PRO A 199 -3.42 -29.50 -1.51
CA PRO A 199 -4.46 -29.78 -0.52
C PRO A 199 -4.20 -31.06 0.29
N ALA A 200 -3.53 -32.06 -0.30
CA ALA A 200 -3.14 -33.29 0.38
C ALA A 200 -2.10 -33.06 1.48
N ASP A 201 -1.12 -32.15 1.24
CA ASP A 201 -0.14 -31.78 2.26
C ASP A 201 -0.81 -31.09 3.44
N LEU A 202 -1.82 -30.23 3.18
CA LEU A 202 -2.56 -29.55 4.22
C LEU A 202 -3.38 -30.54 5.08
N GLU A 203 -4.07 -31.48 4.45
CA GLU A 203 -4.83 -32.50 5.17
C GLU A 203 -3.91 -33.44 5.96
N ALA A 204 -2.74 -33.82 5.42
CA ALA A 204 -1.75 -34.59 6.12
C ALA A 204 -1.21 -33.89 7.38
N ALA A 205 -0.83 -32.61 7.26
CA ALA A 205 -0.36 -31.81 8.39
C ALA A 205 -1.44 -31.62 9.47
N ARG A 206 -2.69 -31.40 9.06
CA ARG A 206 -3.84 -31.31 9.96
C ARG A 206 -4.08 -32.63 10.70
N ALA A 207 -4.08 -33.74 9.99
CA ALA A 207 -4.29 -35.06 10.58
C ALA A 207 -3.19 -35.45 11.57
N GLU A 208 -1.94 -35.06 11.28
CA GLU A 208 -0.81 -35.32 12.17
C GLU A 208 -0.94 -34.53 13.49
N LEU A 209 -1.23 -33.23 13.41
CA LEU A 209 -1.47 -32.41 14.60
C LEU A 209 -2.71 -32.87 15.38
N ALA A 210 -3.79 -33.24 14.67
CA ALA A 210 -5.02 -33.73 15.32
C ALA A 210 -4.75 -35.03 16.09
N ARG A 211 -4.04 -35.98 15.49
CA ARG A 211 -3.64 -37.26 16.13
C ARG A 211 -2.79 -37.00 17.38
N TYR A 212 -1.89 -36.02 17.32
CA TYR A 212 -1.08 -35.64 18.47
C TYR A 212 -1.91 -35.05 19.62
N LEU A 213 -2.88 -34.20 19.29
CA LEU A 213 -3.68 -33.50 20.29
C LEU A 213 -4.82 -34.35 20.89
N GLU A 214 -5.32 -35.36 20.19
CA GLU A 214 -6.48 -36.13 20.58
C GLU A 214 -6.40 -36.78 22.00
N PRO A 215 -5.30 -37.46 22.38
CA PRO A 215 -5.21 -38.07 23.71
C PRO A 215 -4.94 -37.07 24.86
N ARG A 216 -4.74 -35.79 24.56
CA ARG A 216 -4.33 -34.75 25.52
C ARG A 216 -5.46 -33.95 26.14
N GLY A 217 -6.70 -34.28 25.78
CA GLY A 217 -7.90 -33.54 26.22
C GLY A 217 -8.05 -33.50 27.74
N ALA A 218 -7.87 -34.63 28.42
CA ALA A 218 -8.00 -34.69 29.87
C ALA A 218 -6.99 -33.82 30.62
N GLU A 219 -5.76 -33.73 30.14
CA GLU A 219 -4.71 -32.88 30.73
C GLU A 219 -5.05 -31.38 30.59
N VAL A 220 -5.51 -30.99 29.38
CA VAL A 220 -5.90 -29.62 29.08
C VAL A 220 -7.13 -29.19 29.88
N GLU A 221 -8.14 -30.06 30.01
CA GLU A 221 -9.34 -29.79 30.79
C GLU A 221 -9.03 -29.68 32.29
N ALA A 222 -8.13 -30.54 32.80
CA ALA A 222 -7.65 -30.44 34.19
C ALA A 222 -6.91 -29.12 34.44
N TRP A 223 -6.02 -28.72 33.52
CA TRP A 223 -5.36 -27.43 33.62
C TRP A 223 -6.36 -26.26 33.54
N ALA A 224 -7.30 -26.30 32.63
CA ALA A 224 -8.32 -25.25 32.46
C ALA A 224 -9.17 -25.05 33.72
N ALA A 225 -9.39 -26.12 34.48
CA ALA A 225 -10.11 -26.08 35.76
C ALA A 225 -9.30 -25.40 36.87
N THR A 226 -7.95 -25.32 36.75
CA THR A 226 -7.09 -24.64 37.74
C THR A 226 -6.95 -23.15 37.49
N LEU A 227 -7.42 -22.65 36.32
CA LEU A 227 -7.25 -21.23 35.95
C LEU A 227 -8.17 -20.33 36.81
N THR A 228 -7.54 -19.34 37.47
CA THR A 228 -8.29 -18.26 38.11
C THR A 228 -8.91 -17.32 37.08
N PRO A 229 -9.95 -16.53 37.42
CA PRO A 229 -10.54 -15.54 36.50
C PRO A 229 -9.46 -14.61 35.91
N GLU A 230 -8.54 -14.14 36.72
CA GLU A 230 -7.45 -13.23 36.31
C GLU A 230 -6.46 -13.93 35.34
N ALA A 231 -6.18 -15.21 35.55
CA ALA A 231 -5.35 -15.98 34.63
C ALA A 231 -6.04 -16.22 33.29
N ARG A 232 -7.36 -16.44 33.30
CA ARG A 232 -8.16 -16.57 32.08
C ARG A 232 -8.21 -15.28 31.28
N GLU A 233 -8.28 -14.12 31.93
CA GLU A 233 -8.28 -12.82 31.23
C GLU A 233 -6.97 -12.53 30.48
N LYS A 234 -5.84 -13.07 30.93
CA LYS A 234 -4.55 -12.94 30.25
C LYS A 234 -4.41 -13.81 28.99
N LEU A 235 -5.28 -14.78 28.80
CA LEU A 235 -5.29 -15.61 27.61
C LEU A 235 -5.83 -14.83 26.40
N ARG A 236 -5.35 -15.19 25.21
CA ARG A 236 -5.88 -14.62 23.96
C ARG A 236 -7.40 -14.82 23.87
N PRO A 237 -8.15 -13.86 23.31
CA PRO A 237 -9.62 -13.99 23.20
C PRO A 237 -10.10 -15.27 22.51
N THR A 238 -9.37 -15.74 21.49
CA THR A 238 -9.64 -17.00 20.78
C THR A 238 -9.51 -18.22 21.69
N THR A 239 -8.47 -18.25 22.53
CA THR A 239 -8.26 -19.33 23.51
C THR A 239 -9.33 -19.30 24.61
N ARG A 240 -9.71 -18.11 25.11
CA ARG A 240 -10.78 -17.98 26.10
C ARG A 240 -12.09 -18.56 25.62
N ARG A 241 -12.50 -18.21 24.37
CA ARG A 241 -13.71 -18.75 23.74
C ARG A 241 -13.63 -20.26 23.51
N ALA A 242 -12.46 -20.79 23.18
CA ALA A 242 -12.26 -22.23 23.01
C ALA A 242 -12.46 -22.99 24.33
N LEU A 243 -11.99 -22.42 25.45
CA LEU A 243 -12.15 -23.01 26.80
C LEU A 243 -13.57 -23.00 27.35
N GLU A 244 -14.53 -22.35 26.68
CA GLU A 244 -15.97 -22.44 26.97
C GLU A 244 -16.59 -23.76 26.47
N LEU A 245 -15.87 -24.46 25.56
CA LEU A 245 -16.32 -25.73 24.97
C LEU A 245 -15.50 -26.89 25.55
N PRO A 246 -16.15 -28.05 25.81
CA PRO A 246 -15.42 -29.29 26.11
C PRO A 246 -14.42 -29.61 25.00
N TRP A 247 -13.27 -30.19 25.36
CA TRP A 247 -12.24 -30.53 24.39
C TRP A 247 -12.72 -31.30 23.17
N ALA A 248 -13.61 -32.25 23.39
CA ALA A 248 -14.19 -33.08 22.32
C ALA A 248 -14.99 -32.25 21.27
N GLN A 249 -15.52 -31.10 21.66
CA GLN A 249 -16.31 -30.20 20.80
C GLN A 249 -15.45 -29.11 20.14
N GLN A 250 -14.21 -28.97 20.56
CA GLN A 250 -13.30 -27.97 19.98
C GLN A 250 -12.84 -28.40 18.59
N SER A 251 -12.86 -27.47 17.64
CA SER A 251 -12.20 -27.63 16.34
C SER A 251 -10.68 -27.80 16.50
N LEU A 252 -10.00 -28.34 15.48
CA LEU A 252 -8.53 -28.46 15.49
C LEU A 252 -7.83 -27.12 15.78
N ALA A 253 -8.32 -26.03 15.18
CA ALA A 253 -7.77 -24.68 15.43
C ALA A 253 -7.94 -24.24 16.89
N GLN A 254 -9.08 -24.55 17.51
CA GLN A 254 -9.32 -24.28 18.92
C GLN A 254 -8.45 -25.14 19.83
N ARG A 255 -8.35 -26.46 19.56
CA ARG A 255 -7.44 -27.36 20.29
C ARG A 255 -5.99 -26.93 20.19
N ARG A 256 -5.54 -26.52 19.00
CA ARG A 256 -4.21 -25.95 18.74
C ARG A 256 -3.94 -24.72 19.62
N ALA A 257 -4.89 -23.77 19.68
CA ALA A 257 -4.75 -22.54 20.46
C ALA A 257 -4.78 -22.84 21.97
N THR A 258 -5.65 -23.75 22.41
CA THR A 258 -5.80 -24.11 23.83
C THR A 258 -4.58 -24.89 24.31
N TYR A 259 -4.11 -25.87 23.55
CA TYR A 259 -2.93 -26.66 23.91
C TYR A 259 -1.65 -25.80 23.95
N GLY A 260 -1.50 -24.89 22.99
CA GLY A 260 -0.36 -23.94 22.98
C GLY A 260 -0.35 -22.99 24.17
N ALA A 261 -1.50 -22.67 24.75
CA ALA A 261 -1.58 -21.92 26.02
C ALA A 261 -1.27 -22.80 27.24
N PHE A 262 -1.67 -24.07 27.20
CA PHE A 262 -1.43 -25.05 28.25
C PHE A 262 0.05 -25.43 28.37
N ASN A 263 0.69 -25.82 27.28
CA ASN A 263 2.07 -26.29 27.27
C ASN A 263 2.91 -25.61 26.20
N GLN A 264 3.56 -24.52 26.58
CA GLN A 264 4.41 -23.73 25.69
C GLN A 264 5.79 -24.35 25.46
N THR A 265 6.19 -25.36 26.23
CA THR A 265 7.52 -25.98 26.17
C THR A 265 7.54 -27.30 25.39
N ASP A 266 6.39 -27.78 24.97
CA ASP A 266 6.30 -29.05 24.21
C ASP A 266 6.90 -28.89 22.79
N GLU A 267 8.08 -29.45 22.60
CA GLU A 267 8.84 -29.35 21.34
C GLU A 267 8.16 -30.09 20.18
N ILE A 268 7.48 -31.22 20.47
CA ILE A 268 6.79 -31.98 19.43
C ILE A 268 5.57 -31.17 18.94
N PHE A 269 4.79 -30.64 19.88
CA PHE A 269 3.68 -29.77 19.52
C PHE A 269 4.13 -28.56 18.71
N ARG A 270 5.21 -27.88 19.14
CA ARG A 270 5.76 -26.72 18.40
C ARG A 270 6.15 -27.13 16.98
N GLY A 271 6.87 -28.22 16.80
CA GLY A 271 7.22 -28.69 15.46
C GLY A 271 6.01 -28.96 14.56
N LEU A 272 4.98 -29.64 15.08
CA LEU A 272 3.73 -29.88 14.34
C LEU A 272 2.93 -28.61 14.07
N HIS A 273 2.90 -27.70 15.04
CA HIS A 273 2.28 -26.36 14.90
C HIS A 273 2.94 -25.55 13.79
N ASP A 274 4.28 -25.50 13.79
CA ASP A 274 5.06 -24.73 12.82
C ASP A 274 4.96 -25.35 11.43
N HIS A 275 4.99 -26.67 11.35
CA HIS A 275 4.79 -27.40 10.08
C HIS A 275 3.41 -27.11 9.47
N LEU A 276 2.34 -27.24 10.26
CA LEU A 276 0.98 -26.90 9.79
C LEU A 276 0.89 -25.42 9.38
N SER A 277 1.48 -24.52 10.17
CA SER A 277 1.50 -23.07 9.84
C SER A 277 2.23 -22.79 8.53
N ASP A 278 3.32 -23.50 8.27
CA ASP A 278 4.07 -23.36 7.00
C ASP A 278 3.25 -23.86 5.81
N VAL A 279 2.64 -25.04 5.93
CA VAL A 279 1.76 -25.59 4.89
C VAL A 279 0.52 -24.69 4.66
N GLU A 280 -0.08 -24.13 5.72
CA GLU A 280 -1.18 -23.16 5.61
C GLU A 280 -0.76 -21.90 4.88
N ARG A 281 0.46 -21.39 5.09
CA ARG A 281 1.00 -20.22 4.36
C ARG A 281 1.23 -20.49 2.89
N LYS A 282 1.56 -21.72 2.53
CA LYS A 282 1.83 -22.17 1.16
C LYS A 282 0.56 -22.51 0.35
N GLN A 283 -0.62 -22.46 0.98
CA GLN A 283 -1.90 -22.62 0.26
C GLN A 283 -2.19 -21.39 -0.62
N PRO A 284 -2.92 -21.58 -1.74
CA PRO A 284 -3.36 -20.46 -2.56
C PRO A 284 -4.19 -19.46 -1.73
N ARG A 285 -3.88 -18.19 -1.85
CA ARG A 285 -4.62 -17.11 -1.18
C ARG A 285 -5.05 -16.07 -2.22
N PRO A 286 -6.18 -15.39 -2.02
CA PRO A 286 -6.50 -14.23 -2.83
C PRO A 286 -5.34 -13.23 -2.79
N VAL A 287 -4.97 -12.73 -3.96
CA VAL A 287 -4.01 -11.62 -4.04
C VAL A 287 -4.64 -10.42 -3.37
N THR A 288 -3.85 -9.71 -2.57
CA THR A 288 -4.27 -8.47 -1.91
C THR A 288 -3.34 -7.34 -2.30
N THR A 289 -3.82 -6.11 -2.18
CA THR A 289 -2.98 -4.91 -2.35
C THR A 289 -3.46 -3.80 -1.43
N LEU A 290 -2.58 -2.87 -1.10
CA LEU A 290 -2.94 -1.71 -0.30
C LEU A 290 -3.55 -0.63 -1.18
N VAL A 291 -4.70 -0.09 -0.77
CA VAL A 291 -5.40 1.00 -1.43
C VAL A 291 -5.79 2.09 -0.43
N MET A 292 -6.10 3.29 -0.94
CA MET A 292 -6.70 4.32 -0.11
C MET A 292 -8.18 4.04 0.12
N GLU A 293 -8.60 4.31 1.34
CA GLU A 293 -10.01 4.38 1.73
C GLU A 293 -10.20 5.55 2.68
N GLU A 294 -11.31 6.26 2.55
CA GLU A 294 -11.65 7.33 3.48
C GLU A 294 -12.55 6.84 4.61
N LEU A 295 -12.39 7.47 5.76
CA LEU A 295 -13.31 7.27 6.88
C LEU A 295 -14.69 7.83 6.54
N PRO A 296 -15.78 7.20 7.00
CA PRO A 296 -17.13 7.71 6.81
C PRO A 296 -17.36 9.09 7.45
N GLN A 297 -16.62 9.39 8.52
CA GLN A 297 -16.63 10.69 9.19
C GLN A 297 -15.23 11.30 9.11
N PRO A 298 -15.10 12.48 8.50
CA PRO A 298 -13.82 13.19 8.40
C PRO A 298 -13.21 13.46 9.78
N ARG A 299 -11.88 13.31 9.86
CA ARG A 299 -11.14 13.73 11.05
C ARG A 299 -10.98 15.25 11.08
N ASP A 300 -11.09 15.81 12.27
CA ASP A 300 -10.66 17.19 12.49
C ASP A 300 -9.17 17.31 12.24
N THR A 301 -8.78 18.39 11.56
CA THR A 301 -7.38 18.68 11.28
C THR A 301 -6.99 19.98 11.95
N VAL A 302 -5.83 19.99 12.61
CA VAL A 302 -5.27 21.14 13.28
C VAL A 302 -3.82 21.37 12.84
N VAL A 303 -3.34 22.58 12.98
CA VAL A 303 -1.92 22.91 12.83
C VAL A 303 -1.15 22.36 14.03
N PHE A 304 -0.02 21.69 13.82
CA PHE A 304 0.87 21.24 14.88
C PHE A 304 2.02 22.23 15.06
N ILE A 305 2.18 22.79 16.26
CA ILE A 305 3.23 23.77 16.56
C ILE A 305 4.60 23.12 16.35
N GLY A 306 5.39 23.66 15.42
CA GLY A 306 6.72 23.13 15.09
C GLY A 306 6.70 21.73 14.47
N GLY A 307 5.57 21.29 13.91
CA GLY A 307 5.41 19.94 13.35
C GLY A 307 5.17 18.83 14.38
N ASP A 308 5.07 19.19 15.66
CA ASP A 308 4.90 18.25 16.78
C ASP A 308 3.42 17.92 16.99
N PHE A 309 3.01 16.70 16.69
CA PHE A 309 1.62 16.24 16.77
C PHE A 309 1.05 16.27 18.20
N THR A 310 1.90 16.26 19.21
CA THR A 310 1.49 16.40 20.61
C THR A 310 1.14 17.84 21.00
N ARG A 311 1.37 18.78 20.09
CA ARG A 311 1.13 20.23 20.29
C ARG A 311 0.12 20.80 19.29
N PRO A 312 -1.15 20.34 19.33
CA PRO A 312 -2.20 20.83 18.44
C PRO A 312 -2.52 22.31 18.70
N SER A 313 -2.88 23.05 17.65
CA SER A 313 -3.26 24.46 17.75
C SER A 313 -4.51 24.78 16.92
N THR A 314 -4.41 25.66 15.95
CA THR A 314 -5.55 26.19 15.19
C THR A 314 -6.17 25.13 14.27
N PRO A 315 -7.50 24.91 14.30
CA PRO A 315 -8.21 24.08 13.34
C PRO A 315 -8.08 24.60 11.92
N VAL A 316 -7.96 23.68 10.97
CA VAL A 316 -7.92 23.99 9.53
C VAL A 316 -8.83 23.04 8.75
N LYS A 317 -9.33 23.52 7.62
CA LYS A 317 -10.06 22.71 6.62
C LYS A 317 -9.15 22.44 5.43
N PRO A 318 -9.45 21.40 4.60
CA PRO A 318 -8.74 21.18 3.35
C PRO A 318 -8.70 22.44 2.50
N GLY A 319 -7.54 22.76 1.93
CA GLY A 319 -7.33 23.94 1.10
C GLY A 319 -5.99 23.89 0.38
N THR A 320 -5.82 24.78 -0.59
CA THR A 320 -4.62 24.88 -1.43
C THR A 320 -3.85 26.17 -1.16
N PRO A 321 -2.53 26.23 -1.44
CA PRO A 321 -1.73 27.44 -1.22
C PRO A 321 -2.29 28.65 -1.97
N ALA A 322 -2.36 29.80 -1.31
CA ALA A 322 -2.91 31.04 -1.88
C ALA A 322 -2.10 31.58 -3.07
N ALA A 323 -0.84 31.21 -3.17
CA ALA A 323 0.04 31.54 -4.30
C ALA A 323 -0.33 30.79 -5.60
N LEU A 324 -1.18 29.78 -5.53
CA LEU A 324 -1.64 28.95 -6.65
C LEU A 324 -3.12 29.25 -6.94
N PRO A 325 -3.65 28.82 -8.10
CA PRO A 325 -5.07 29.03 -8.42
C PRO A 325 -5.98 28.49 -7.30
N PRO A 326 -7.06 29.20 -6.95
CA PRO A 326 -7.91 28.79 -5.83
C PRO A 326 -8.69 27.51 -6.17
N LEU A 327 -8.77 26.60 -5.21
CA LEU A 327 -9.64 25.43 -5.29
C LEU A 327 -11.10 25.88 -5.08
N LYS A 328 -11.96 25.56 -6.05
CA LYS A 328 -13.36 25.96 -6.07
C LYS A 328 -14.27 24.82 -5.61
N ALA A 329 -14.29 24.53 -4.32
CA ALA A 329 -15.21 23.56 -3.72
C ALA A 329 -15.57 24.00 -2.31
N GLU A 330 -16.80 23.77 -1.88
CA GLU A 330 -17.28 24.19 -0.56
C GLU A 330 -16.73 23.26 0.56
N ASN A 331 -16.73 21.97 0.33
CA ASN A 331 -16.17 20.95 1.24
C ASN A 331 -15.23 20.02 0.44
N PRO A 332 -14.03 20.50 0.10
CA PRO A 332 -13.15 19.79 -0.82
C PRO A 332 -12.60 18.50 -0.21
N ASN A 333 -12.49 17.47 -1.04
CA ASN A 333 -11.89 16.18 -0.74
C ASN A 333 -10.67 15.90 -1.64
N ARG A 334 -10.09 14.67 -1.57
CA ARG A 334 -8.95 14.28 -2.41
C ARG A 334 -9.26 14.30 -3.92
N LEU A 335 -10.50 14.06 -4.33
CA LEU A 335 -10.88 14.12 -5.74
C LEU A 335 -10.86 15.56 -6.26
N ASP A 336 -11.29 16.51 -5.43
CA ASP A 336 -11.21 17.92 -5.78
C ASP A 336 -9.76 18.41 -5.86
N LEU A 337 -8.89 17.95 -4.95
CA LEU A 337 -7.45 18.19 -5.02
C LEU A 337 -6.83 17.59 -6.29
N ALA A 338 -7.21 16.36 -6.64
CA ALA A 338 -6.72 15.69 -7.83
C ALA A 338 -7.12 16.42 -9.12
N ARG A 339 -8.36 16.87 -9.21
CA ARG A 339 -8.86 17.69 -10.33
C ARG A 339 -8.20 19.06 -10.41
N TRP A 340 -7.99 19.69 -9.26
CA TRP A 340 -7.31 20.98 -9.16
C TRP A 340 -5.86 20.89 -9.68
N VAL A 341 -5.13 19.86 -9.33
CA VAL A 341 -3.72 19.73 -9.74
C VAL A 341 -3.56 19.46 -11.22
N VAL A 342 -4.56 18.86 -11.88
CA VAL A 342 -4.53 18.60 -13.33
C VAL A 342 -5.33 19.63 -14.15
N ASP A 343 -5.86 20.67 -13.52
CA ASP A 343 -6.55 21.74 -14.25
C ASP A 343 -5.58 22.36 -15.28
N PRO A 344 -6.00 22.54 -16.54
CA PRO A 344 -5.15 23.17 -17.56
C PRO A 344 -4.62 24.55 -17.20
N ALA A 345 -5.30 25.27 -16.31
CA ALA A 345 -4.84 26.56 -15.78
C ALA A 345 -3.82 26.44 -14.65
N HIS A 346 -3.54 25.20 -14.16
CA HIS A 346 -2.57 25.01 -13.08
C HIS A 346 -1.14 25.23 -13.58
N PRO A 347 -0.37 26.18 -13.00
CA PRO A 347 0.89 26.64 -13.61
C PRO A 347 2.06 25.66 -13.48
N LEU A 348 2.00 24.68 -12.55
CA LEU A 348 3.15 23.86 -12.17
C LEU A 348 3.11 22.45 -12.79
N THR A 349 2.00 21.75 -12.73
CA THR A 349 1.93 20.30 -13.00
C THR A 349 2.48 19.90 -14.35
N ALA A 350 2.07 20.58 -15.44
CA ALA A 350 2.56 20.31 -16.77
C ALA A 350 4.08 20.58 -16.88
N ARG A 351 4.57 21.66 -16.26
CA ARG A 351 6.00 21.99 -16.25
C ARG A 351 6.82 20.94 -15.53
N VAL A 352 6.33 20.46 -14.38
CA VAL A 352 7.00 19.43 -13.58
C VAL A 352 7.14 18.15 -14.38
N MET A 353 6.06 17.73 -15.06
CA MET A 353 6.09 16.51 -15.87
C MET A 353 7.01 16.65 -17.10
N VAL A 354 6.94 17.75 -17.82
CA VAL A 354 7.86 18.03 -18.96
C VAL A 354 9.32 18.02 -18.51
N ASN A 355 9.65 18.63 -17.37
CA ASN A 355 11.00 18.60 -16.83
C ASN A 355 11.48 17.18 -16.51
N ARG A 356 10.60 16.30 -15.99
CA ARG A 356 10.95 14.90 -15.71
C ARG A 356 11.22 14.09 -16.98
N ILE A 357 10.46 14.36 -18.04
CA ILE A 357 10.67 13.70 -19.34
C ILE A 357 11.95 14.20 -20.02
N TRP A 358 12.28 15.49 -19.83
CA TRP A 358 13.44 16.12 -20.45
C TRP A 358 14.78 15.67 -19.85
N GLN A 359 14.84 15.32 -18.56
CA GLN A 359 16.03 14.83 -17.85
C GLN A 359 16.42 13.41 -18.28
#